data_7777df4004261cfcaa61e942c97763d7
#
_entry.id   7777df4004261cfcaa61e942c97763d7
#
_cell.length_a   1.000
_cell.length_b   1.000
_cell.length_c   1.000
_cell.angle_alpha   90.00
_cell.angle_beta   90.00
_cell.angle_gamma   90.00
#
_symmetry.space_group_name_H-M   'P 1'
#
loop_
_entity.id
_entity.type
_entity.pdbx_description
1 polymer ?
#
loop_
_entity_poly.entity_id
_entity_poly.type
_entity_poly.pdbx_seq_one_letter_code
_entity_poly.pdbx_strand_id
1 'polypeptide(L)'
;YNNMGHIFRRRRDTRRALEVYGNVEDLLKKEQNPELNDARIRLASAFIEMGELDRAREHALFAYENTKDSNQDFLHARSRAVLGRYYAKISDNELALIHYSGALETLSDQNDPQSTVEVEMLLGQVLIDAGRREEAAEHYLNGLAVAESNDFRMLQGELLARLGEVEADRSQRMNYLQRSLSLFRELGAVGRMKEVQNSVHRAVMGR
;
A
#
# COMPACT_ATOMS: atom_id res chain seq x y z
N TYR A 1 21.21 6.11 6.57
CA TYR A 1 21.02 5.74 5.16
C TYR A 1 19.55 5.41 4.85
N ASN A 2 18.83 4.63 5.69
CA ASN A 2 17.44 4.26 5.46
C ASN A 2 16.51 5.47 5.26
N ASN A 3 16.67 6.55 6.04
CA ASN A 3 15.88 7.77 5.88
C ASN A 3 16.11 8.48 4.54
N MET A 4 17.31 8.41 3.95
CA MET A 4 17.60 8.99 2.64
C MET A 4 16.87 8.25 1.51
N GLY A 5 16.85 6.93 1.54
CA GLY A 5 16.12 6.12 0.58
C GLY A 5 14.62 6.45 0.57
N HIS A 6 14.01 6.64 1.74
CA HIS A 6 12.62 7.09 1.86
C HIS A 6 12.37 8.47 1.27
N ILE A 7 13.29 9.43 1.45
CA ILE A 7 13.18 10.77 0.87
C ILE A 7 13.17 10.69 -0.66
N PHE A 8 14.07 9.91 -1.25
CA PHE A 8 14.12 9.73 -2.70
C PHE A 8 12.87 9.04 -3.23
N ARG A 9 12.36 8.00 -2.56
CA ARG A 9 11.12 7.32 -2.94
C ARG A 9 9.92 8.27 -2.89
N ARG A 10 9.76 9.07 -1.85
CA ARG A 10 8.72 10.12 -1.76
C ARG A 10 8.82 11.16 -2.87
N ARG A 11 10.03 11.46 -3.35
CA ARG A 11 10.28 12.37 -4.47
C ARG A 11 10.16 11.69 -5.85
N ARG A 12 9.77 10.41 -5.90
CA ARG A 12 9.72 9.58 -7.10
C ARG A 12 11.08 9.42 -7.80
N ASP A 13 12.17 9.61 -7.08
CA ASP A 13 13.53 9.34 -7.56
C ASP A 13 13.93 7.91 -7.15
N THR A 14 13.24 6.94 -7.77
CA THR A 14 13.38 5.53 -7.47
C THR A 14 14.81 5.02 -7.72
N ARG A 15 15.50 5.58 -8.71
CA ARG A 15 16.87 5.19 -9.04
C ARG A 15 17.85 5.48 -7.89
N ARG A 16 17.78 6.68 -7.32
CA ARG A 16 18.60 7.04 -6.14
C ARG A 16 18.19 6.27 -4.89
N ALA A 17 16.90 5.98 -4.75
CA ALA A 17 16.44 5.13 -3.65
C ALA A 17 17.08 3.73 -3.73
N LEU A 18 17.15 3.13 -4.92
CA LEU A 18 17.78 1.83 -5.14
C LEU A 18 19.28 1.83 -4.83
N GLU A 19 20.00 2.86 -5.26
CA GLU A 19 21.43 3.00 -4.97
C GLU A 19 21.68 3.03 -3.47
N VAL A 20 20.89 3.83 -2.72
CA VAL A 20 21.01 3.91 -1.27
C VAL A 20 20.68 2.59 -0.60
N TYR A 21 19.59 1.93 -0.98
CA TYR A 21 19.19 0.65 -0.39
C TYR A 21 20.16 -0.49 -0.74
N GLY A 22 20.71 -0.50 -1.96
CA GLY A 22 21.73 -1.46 -2.37
C GLY A 22 23.02 -1.34 -1.54
N ASN A 23 23.49 -0.12 -1.31
CA ASN A 23 24.64 0.13 -0.46
C ASN A 23 24.40 -0.32 1.00
N VAL A 24 23.18 -0.11 1.51
CA VAL A 24 22.78 -0.58 2.84
C VAL A 24 22.76 -2.12 2.88
N GLU A 25 22.20 -2.76 1.88
CA GLU A 25 22.17 -4.23 1.80
C GLU A 25 23.58 -4.83 1.83
N ASP A 26 24.51 -4.28 1.04
CA ASP A 26 25.88 -4.76 0.96
C ASP A 26 26.64 -4.63 2.30
N LEU A 27 26.37 -3.55 3.03
CA LEU A 27 26.92 -3.36 4.38
C LEU A 27 26.34 -4.38 5.37
N LEU A 28 25.00 -4.52 5.38
CA LEU A 28 24.30 -5.40 6.31
C LEU A 28 24.61 -6.89 6.08
N LYS A 29 24.84 -7.30 4.82
CA LYS A 29 25.31 -8.65 4.49
C LYS A 29 26.66 -8.97 5.10
N LYS A 30 27.61 -8.03 5.04
CA LYS A 30 28.95 -8.20 5.61
C LYS A 30 28.94 -8.35 7.12
N GLU A 31 28.00 -7.66 7.78
CA GLU A 31 27.89 -7.61 9.24
C GLU A 31 26.94 -8.67 9.80
N GLN A 32 26.27 -9.46 8.97
CA GLN A 32 25.19 -10.38 9.37
C GLN A 32 24.11 -9.69 10.21
N ASN A 33 23.77 -8.46 9.85
CA ASN A 33 22.92 -7.57 10.63
C ASN A 33 21.43 -7.95 10.51
N PRO A 34 20.66 -7.99 11.63
CA PRO A 34 19.23 -8.27 11.61
C PRO A 34 18.39 -7.32 10.75
N GLU A 35 18.87 -6.09 10.51
CA GLU A 35 18.20 -5.10 9.66
C GLU A 35 18.23 -5.46 8.15
N LEU A 36 18.94 -6.52 7.76
CA LEU A 36 19.01 -6.96 6.37
C LEU A 36 17.61 -7.24 5.77
N ASN A 37 16.70 -7.82 6.55
CA ASN A 37 15.34 -8.09 6.12
C ASN A 37 14.57 -6.80 5.79
N ASP A 38 14.69 -5.75 6.60
CA ASP A 38 14.07 -4.46 6.32
C ASP A 38 14.65 -3.81 5.04
N ALA A 39 15.98 -3.85 4.87
CA ALA A 39 16.62 -3.35 3.65
C ALA A 39 16.11 -4.08 2.40
N ARG A 40 15.97 -5.40 2.46
CA ARG A 40 15.44 -6.21 1.35
C ARG A 40 13.97 -5.94 1.04
N ILE A 41 13.13 -5.74 2.05
CA ILE A 41 11.74 -5.32 1.87
C ILE A 41 11.66 -3.98 1.11
N ARG A 42 12.52 -3.03 1.44
CA ARG A 42 12.61 -1.72 0.77
C ARG A 42 13.09 -1.82 -0.67
N LEU A 43 14.13 -2.65 -0.90
CA LEU A 43 14.62 -2.94 -2.26
C LEU A 43 13.53 -3.58 -3.12
N ALA A 44 12.85 -4.60 -2.61
CA ALA A 44 11.75 -5.25 -3.32
C ALA A 44 10.66 -4.24 -3.71
N SER A 45 10.26 -3.36 -2.78
CA SER A 45 9.29 -2.30 -3.05
C SER A 45 9.76 -1.35 -4.16
N ALA A 46 11.03 -0.93 -4.14
CA ALA A 46 11.60 -0.05 -5.15
C ALA A 46 11.68 -0.74 -6.52
N PHE A 47 12.07 -2.02 -6.58
CA PHE A 47 12.10 -2.80 -7.81
C PHE A 47 10.70 -3.00 -8.42
N ILE A 48 9.66 -3.19 -7.59
CA ILE A 48 8.25 -3.23 -8.07
C ILE A 48 7.89 -1.91 -8.75
N GLU A 49 8.25 -0.77 -8.15
CA GLU A 49 7.98 0.56 -8.73
C GLU A 49 8.70 0.80 -10.07
N MET A 50 9.88 0.18 -10.26
CA MET A 50 10.64 0.24 -11.51
C MET A 50 10.19 -0.81 -12.56
N GLY A 51 9.38 -1.78 -12.17
CA GLY A 51 9.01 -2.90 -13.03
C GLY A 51 10.08 -3.99 -13.16
N GLU A 52 11.13 -3.96 -12.32
CA GLU A 52 12.17 -4.99 -12.26
C GLU A 52 11.71 -6.17 -11.40
N LEU A 53 10.72 -6.92 -11.91
CA LEU A 53 9.94 -7.87 -11.13
C LEU A 53 10.74 -9.09 -10.66
N ASP A 54 11.73 -9.56 -11.42
CA ASP A 54 12.58 -10.69 -11.01
C ASP A 54 13.40 -10.34 -9.76
N ARG A 55 14.00 -9.16 -9.75
CA ARG A 55 14.75 -8.65 -8.60
C ARG A 55 13.84 -8.37 -7.40
N ALA A 56 12.66 -7.81 -7.67
CA ALA A 56 11.66 -7.59 -6.63
C ALA A 56 11.28 -8.90 -5.93
N ARG A 57 11.03 -9.95 -6.70
CA ARG A 57 10.70 -11.28 -6.19
C ARG A 57 11.83 -11.86 -5.33
N GLU A 58 13.08 -11.81 -5.81
CA GLU A 58 14.24 -12.30 -5.07
C GLU A 58 14.33 -11.68 -3.68
N HIS A 59 14.30 -10.34 -3.61
CA HIS A 59 14.40 -9.62 -2.35
C HIS A 59 13.20 -9.84 -1.43
N ALA A 60 11.97 -9.88 -1.98
CA ALA A 60 10.75 -10.10 -1.21
C ALA A 60 10.69 -11.52 -0.61
N LEU A 61 11.02 -12.54 -1.39
CA LEU A 61 11.07 -13.93 -0.92
C LEU A 61 12.16 -14.12 0.14
N PHE A 62 13.34 -13.55 -0.06
CA PHE A 62 14.38 -13.61 0.96
C PHE A 62 13.89 -13.07 2.31
N ALA A 63 13.29 -11.88 2.31
CA ALA A 63 12.80 -11.28 3.55
C ALA A 63 11.67 -12.12 4.17
N TYR A 64 10.75 -12.64 3.37
CA TYR A 64 9.66 -13.49 3.83
C TYR A 64 10.18 -14.76 4.51
N GLU A 65 11.07 -15.51 3.84
CA GLU A 65 11.61 -16.77 4.36
C GLU A 65 12.44 -16.57 5.64
N ASN A 66 13.16 -15.46 5.76
CA ASN A 66 13.96 -15.18 6.95
C ASN A 66 13.18 -14.56 8.12
N THR A 67 11.92 -14.18 7.91
CA THR A 67 11.09 -13.59 8.98
C THR A 67 9.96 -14.50 9.45
N LYS A 68 9.55 -15.50 8.66
CA LYS A 68 8.36 -16.34 8.96
C LYS A 68 8.44 -17.12 10.26
N ASP A 69 9.65 -17.59 10.64
CA ASP A 69 9.87 -18.40 11.84
C ASP A 69 10.70 -17.64 12.89
N SER A 70 10.74 -16.31 12.80
CA SER A 70 11.50 -15.44 13.70
C SER A 70 10.56 -14.56 14.53
N ASN A 71 11.06 -14.00 15.63
CA ASN A 71 10.30 -13.03 16.43
C ASN A 71 10.25 -11.63 15.75
N GLN A 72 10.21 -11.58 14.41
CA GLN A 72 10.18 -10.35 13.61
C GLN A 72 8.80 -10.18 12.94
N ASP A 73 7.72 -10.36 13.67
CA ASP A 73 6.35 -10.36 13.15
C ASP A 73 6.05 -9.14 12.29
N PHE A 74 6.47 -7.95 12.72
CA PHE A 74 6.30 -6.73 11.95
C PHE A 74 7.01 -6.77 10.59
N LEU A 75 8.24 -7.28 10.53
CA LEU A 75 8.96 -7.43 9.27
C LEU A 75 8.37 -8.55 8.42
N HIS A 76 7.84 -9.61 9.06
CA HIS A 76 7.13 -10.68 8.37
C HIS A 76 5.87 -10.14 7.68
N ALA A 77 5.03 -9.38 8.40
CA ALA A 77 3.84 -8.74 7.82
C ALA A 77 4.20 -7.83 6.63
N ARG A 78 5.25 -7.03 6.76
CA ARG A 78 5.73 -6.16 5.68
C ARG A 78 6.28 -6.93 4.48
N SER A 79 6.98 -8.03 4.69
CA SER A 79 7.46 -8.90 3.60
C SER A 79 6.28 -9.53 2.85
N ARG A 80 5.23 -9.98 3.57
CA ARG A 80 3.98 -10.44 2.97
C ARG A 80 3.30 -9.35 2.15
N ALA A 81 3.20 -8.13 2.68
CA ALA A 81 2.60 -7.01 1.95
C ALA A 81 3.37 -6.70 0.64
N VAL A 82 4.70 -6.79 0.64
CA VAL A 82 5.51 -6.60 -0.57
C VAL A 82 5.34 -7.76 -1.55
N LEU A 83 5.25 -9.01 -1.08
CA LEU A 83 4.92 -10.15 -1.95
C LEU A 83 3.52 -10.00 -2.56
N GLY A 84 2.52 -9.57 -1.80
CA GLY A 84 1.20 -9.25 -2.33
C GLY A 84 1.27 -8.22 -3.45
N ARG A 85 2.06 -7.14 -3.28
CA ARG A 85 2.29 -6.15 -4.35
C ARG A 85 2.97 -6.72 -5.58
N TYR A 86 3.94 -7.61 -5.39
CA TYR A 86 4.58 -8.33 -6.50
C TYR A 86 3.56 -9.16 -7.28
N TYR A 87 2.77 -9.99 -6.58
CA TYR A 87 1.77 -10.85 -7.23
C TYR A 87 0.67 -10.04 -7.92
N ALA A 88 0.21 -8.94 -7.31
CA ALA A 88 -0.72 -8.01 -7.97
C ALA A 88 -0.13 -7.43 -9.27
N LYS A 89 1.18 -7.13 -9.30
CA LYS A 89 1.85 -6.61 -10.50
C LYS A 89 1.93 -7.60 -11.65
N ILE A 90 2.01 -8.90 -11.36
CA ILE A 90 1.97 -9.96 -12.39
C ILE A 90 0.55 -10.49 -12.63
N SER A 91 -0.47 -9.81 -12.08
CA SER A 91 -1.90 -10.15 -12.20
C SER A 91 -2.27 -11.51 -11.59
N ASP A 92 -1.48 -12.02 -10.65
CA ASP A 92 -1.83 -13.17 -9.82
C ASP A 92 -2.61 -12.69 -8.59
N ASN A 93 -3.89 -12.39 -8.81
CA ASN A 93 -4.74 -11.82 -7.79
C ASN A 93 -4.96 -12.77 -6.60
N GLU A 94 -4.96 -14.09 -6.83
CA GLU A 94 -5.16 -15.07 -5.75
C GLU A 94 -3.99 -15.06 -4.78
N LEU A 95 -2.76 -15.15 -5.27
CA LEU A 95 -1.58 -15.05 -4.41
C LEU A 95 -1.44 -13.67 -3.76
N ALA A 96 -1.81 -12.61 -4.46
CA ALA A 96 -1.83 -11.27 -3.88
C ALA A 96 -2.77 -11.19 -2.67
N LEU A 97 -3.99 -11.71 -2.79
CA LEU A 97 -4.97 -11.75 -1.68
C LEU A 97 -4.47 -12.58 -0.50
N ILE A 98 -3.90 -13.78 -0.74
CA ILE A 98 -3.34 -14.64 0.31
C ILE A 98 -2.25 -13.90 1.10
N HIS A 99 -1.35 -13.23 0.40
CA HIS A 99 -0.26 -12.53 1.07
C HIS A 99 -0.74 -11.27 1.82
N TYR A 100 -1.67 -10.49 1.26
CA TYR A 100 -2.21 -9.33 1.95
C TYR A 100 -3.06 -9.71 3.16
N SER A 101 -3.93 -10.73 3.06
CA SER A 101 -4.74 -11.20 4.19
C SER A 101 -3.86 -11.65 5.36
N GLY A 102 -2.83 -12.43 5.07
CA GLY A 102 -1.92 -12.84 6.14
C GLY A 102 -0.99 -11.72 6.65
N ALA A 103 -0.79 -10.64 5.89
CA ALA A 103 -0.17 -9.44 6.43
C ALA A 103 -1.10 -8.75 7.44
N LEU A 104 -2.40 -8.63 7.14
CA LEU A 104 -3.39 -8.04 8.07
C LEU A 104 -3.52 -8.82 9.37
N GLU A 105 -3.57 -10.16 9.32
CA GLU A 105 -3.60 -11.00 10.52
C GLU A 105 -2.46 -10.64 11.47
N THR A 106 -1.24 -10.53 10.94
CA THR A 106 -0.07 -10.19 11.76
C THR A 106 -0.11 -8.73 12.23
N LEU A 107 -0.54 -7.78 11.39
CA LEU A 107 -0.57 -6.35 11.73
C LEU A 107 -1.60 -6.01 12.80
N SER A 108 -2.72 -6.73 12.87
CA SER A 108 -3.73 -6.53 13.91
C SER A 108 -3.16 -6.75 15.31
N ASP A 109 -2.25 -7.72 15.47
CA ASP A 109 -1.59 -8.02 16.73
C ASP A 109 -0.46 -7.04 17.07
N GLN A 110 0.14 -6.41 16.07
CA GLN A 110 1.29 -5.49 16.22
C GLN A 110 0.89 -4.03 16.48
N ASN A 111 -0.42 -3.70 16.44
CA ASN A 111 -0.93 -2.34 16.61
C ASN A 111 -0.23 -1.31 15.70
N ASP A 112 -0.08 -1.65 14.40
CA ASP A 112 0.41 -0.73 13.36
C ASP A 112 -0.76 -0.27 12.47
N PRO A 113 -1.51 0.77 12.89
CA PRO A 113 -2.70 1.21 12.17
C PRO A 113 -2.37 1.77 10.78
N GLN A 114 -1.19 2.36 10.58
CA GLN A 114 -0.84 2.90 9.26
C GLN A 114 -0.64 1.79 8.23
N SER A 115 0.16 0.77 8.56
CA SER A 115 0.37 -0.37 7.67
C SER A 115 -0.94 -1.16 7.45
N THR A 116 -1.79 -1.25 8.48
CA THR A 116 -3.13 -1.86 8.34
C THR A 116 -3.95 -1.14 7.28
N VAL A 117 -4.06 0.19 7.34
CA VAL A 117 -4.80 0.99 6.33
C VAL A 117 -4.21 0.78 4.93
N GLU A 118 -2.88 0.81 4.81
CA GLU A 118 -2.21 0.61 3.52
C GLU A 118 -2.51 -0.77 2.92
N VAL A 119 -2.51 -1.84 3.73
CA VAL A 119 -2.82 -3.20 3.26
C VAL A 119 -4.30 -3.36 2.93
N GLU A 120 -5.21 -2.78 3.71
CA GLU A 120 -6.66 -2.74 3.39
C GLU A 120 -6.91 -2.07 2.04
N MET A 121 -6.25 -0.95 1.75
CA MET A 121 -6.34 -0.28 0.46
C MET A 121 -5.83 -1.14 -0.70
N LEU A 122 -4.76 -1.90 -0.48
CA LEU A 122 -4.17 -2.79 -1.49
C LEU A 122 -5.06 -4.02 -1.74
N LEU A 123 -5.65 -4.61 -0.69
CA LEU A 123 -6.64 -5.67 -0.81
C LEU A 123 -7.85 -5.22 -1.62
N GLY A 124 -8.42 -4.08 -1.27
CA GLY A 124 -9.54 -3.54 -2.02
C GLY A 124 -9.20 -3.31 -3.50
N GLN A 125 -7.99 -2.85 -3.82
CA GLN A 125 -7.58 -2.68 -5.21
C GLN A 125 -7.50 -4.02 -5.96
N VAL A 126 -6.89 -5.05 -5.37
CA VAL A 126 -6.79 -6.39 -6.00
C VAL A 126 -8.17 -7.00 -6.19
N LEU A 127 -9.10 -6.78 -5.26
CA LEU A 127 -10.48 -7.23 -5.38
C LEU A 127 -11.22 -6.52 -6.53
N ILE A 128 -10.97 -5.22 -6.74
CA ILE A 128 -11.47 -4.51 -7.92
C ILE A 128 -10.94 -5.12 -9.21
N ASP A 129 -9.64 -5.39 -9.27
CA ASP A 129 -8.99 -5.98 -10.45
C ASP A 129 -9.50 -7.42 -10.71
N ALA A 130 -9.96 -8.12 -9.66
CA ALA A 130 -10.62 -9.42 -9.72
C ALA A 130 -12.15 -9.34 -9.98
N GLY A 131 -12.75 -8.14 -10.11
CA GLY A 131 -14.18 -7.94 -10.30
C GLY A 131 -15.06 -8.09 -9.05
N ARG A 132 -14.46 -8.24 -7.85
CA ARG A 132 -15.11 -8.46 -6.55
C ARG A 132 -15.38 -7.14 -5.84
N ARG A 133 -16.29 -6.36 -6.38
CA ARG A 133 -16.51 -4.95 -6.05
C ARG A 133 -17.04 -4.72 -4.64
N GLU A 134 -17.97 -5.54 -4.21
CA GLU A 134 -18.59 -5.48 -2.88
C GLU A 134 -17.56 -5.76 -1.78
N GLU A 135 -16.74 -6.78 -1.97
CA GLU A 135 -15.68 -7.12 -1.02
C GLU A 135 -14.59 -6.04 -0.98
N ALA A 136 -14.28 -5.41 -2.12
CA ALA A 136 -13.39 -4.27 -2.14
C ALA A 136 -13.91 -3.09 -1.31
N ALA A 137 -15.22 -2.83 -1.35
CA ALA A 137 -15.84 -1.79 -0.54
C ALA A 137 -15.74 -2.08 0.96
N GLU A 138 -15.89 -3.34 1.38
CA GLU A 138 -15.71 -3.76 2.77
C GLU A 138 -14.29 -3.46 3.26
N HIS A 139 -13.27 -3.82 2.49
CA HIS A 139 -11.87 -3.51 2.84
C HIS A 139 -11.60 -2.00 2.89
N TYR A 140 -12.15 -1.22 1.95
CA TYR A 140 -11.99 0.24 2.02
C TYR A 140 -12.72 0.86 3.23
N LEU A 141 -13.86 0.31 3.66
CA LEU A 141 -14.54 0.74 4.88
C LEU A 141 -13.75 0.39 6.14
N ASN A 142 -13.17 -0.81 6.21
CA ASN A 142 -12.31 -1.22 7.32
C ASN A 142 -11.10 -0.28 7.43
N GLY A 143 -10.41 -0.02 6.33
CA GLY A 143 -9.30 0.92 6.29
C GLY A 143 -9.72 2.34 6.69
N LEU A 144 -10.91 2.80 6.27
CA LEU A 144 -11.43 4.12 6.62
C LEU A 144 -11.70 4.23 8.13
N ALA A 145 -12.29 3.21 8.74
CA ALA A 145 -12.52 3.20 10.18
C ALA A 145 -11.21 3.29 10.98
N VAL A 146 -10.17 2.56 10.57
CA VAL A 146 -8.83 2.65 11.18
C VAL A 146 -8.21 4.04 10.95
N ALA A 147 -8.31 4.59 9.75
CA ALA A 147 -7.78 5.90 9.42
C ALA A 147 -8.49 7.04 10.17
N GLU A 148 -9.80 6.94 10.38
CA GLU A 148 -10.58 7.90 11.18
C GLU A 148 -10.19 7.84 12.65
N SER A 149 -10.04 6.65 13.22
CA SER A 149 -9.65 6.45 14.63
C SER A 149 -8.25 6.99 14.95
N ASN A 150 -7.37 7.10 13.94
CA ASN A 150 -5.98 7.54 14.09
C ASN A 150 -5.69 8.92 13.46
N ASP A 151 -6.70 9.64 13.01
CA ASP A 151 -6.59 10.94 12.33
C ASP A 151 -5.64 10.96 11.12
N PHE A 152 -5.60 9.87 10.36
CA PHE A 152 -4.81 9.79 9.12
C PHE A 152 -5.53 10.48 7.95
N ARG A 153 -5.68 11.77 8.01
CA ARG A 153 -6.54 12.58 7.14
C ARG A 153 -6.27 12.42 5.64
N MET A 154 -5.01 12.21 5.26
CA MET A 154 -4.66 11.95 3.85
C MET A 154 -5.20 10.59 3.38
N LEU A 155 -5.03 9.54 4.20
CA LEU A 155 -5.54 8.20 3.90
C LEU A 155 -7.07 8.14 3.94
N GLN A 156 -7.72 8.87 4.85
CA GLN A 156 -9.18 9.05 4.84
C GLN A 156 -9.67 9.61 3.50
N GLY A 157 -9.02 10.66 3.01
CA GLY A 157 -9.35 11.25 1.70
C GLY A 157 -9.19 10.26 0.55
N GLU A 158 -8.12 9.45 0.55
CA GLU A 158 -7.88 8.42 -0.47
C GLU A 158 -8.91 7.29 -0.41
N LEU A 159 -9.24 6.79 0.78
CA LEU A 159 -10.23 5.73 0.97
C LEU A 159 -11.64 6.19 0.57
N LEU A 160 -12.03 7.40 0.94
CA LEU A 160 -13.31 7.98 0.51
C LEU A 160 -13.39 8.13 -1.01
N ALA A 161 -12.29 8.51 -1.69
CA ALA A 161 -12.25 8.54 -3.14
C ALA A 161 -12.49 7.16 -3.75
N ARG A 162 -11.80 6.12 -3.24
CA ARG A 162 -11.96 4.72 -3.68
C ARG A 162 -13.36 4.18 -3.41
N LEU A 163 -13.94 4.46 -2.24
CA LEU A 163 -15.33 4.14 -1.94
C LEU A 163 -16.30 4.79 -2.95
N GLY A 164 -16.06 6.05 -3.28
CA GLY A 164 -16.83 6.73 -4.31
C GLY A 164 -16.70 6.13 -5.72
N GLU A 165 -15.61 5.43 -6.02
CA GLU A 165 -15.42 4.74 -7.31
C GLU A 165 -16.11 3.37 -7.36
N VAL A 166 -16.27 2.71 -6.22
CA VAL A 166 -16.89 1.38 -6.14
C VAL A 166 -18.37 1.42 -5.76
N GLU A 167 -18.87 2.50 -5.20
CA GLU A 167 -20.24 2.64 -4.72
C GLU A 167 -21.24 2.66 -5.89
N ALA A 168 -22.26 1.83 -5.81
CA ALA A 168 -23.32 1.73 -6.82
C ALA A 168 -24.38 2.81 -6.65
N ASP A 169 -24.79 3.10 -5.41
CA ASP A 169 -25.77 4.15 -5.12
C ASP A 169 -25.20 5.53 -5.43
N ARG A 170 -25.92 6.28 -6.26
CA ARG A 170 -25.46 7.60 -6.73
C ARG A 170 -25.33 8.62 -5.60
N SER A 171 -26.25 8.59 -4.64
CA SER A 171 -26.25 9.54 -3.52
C SER A 171 -25.07 9.29 -2.60
N GLN A 172 -24.85 8.02 -2.25
CA GLN A 172 -23.75 7.59 -1.40
C GLN A 172 -22.40 7.82 -2.09
N ARG A 173 -22.29 7.51 -3.38
CA ARG A 173 -21.12 7.81 -4.22
C ARG A 173 -20.74 9.29 -4.13
N MET A 174 -21.71 10.17 -4.34
CA MET A 174 -21.47 11.62 -4.27
C MET A 174 -21.07 12.09 -2.87
N ASN A 175 -21.65 11.50 -1.83
CA ASN A 175 -21.27 11.78 -0.45
C ASN A 175 -19.79 11.44 -0.20
N TYR A 176 -19.33 10.24 -0.57
CA TYR A 176 -17.93 9.85 -0.43
C TYR A 176 -16.97 10.79 -1.19
N LEU A 177 -17.28 11.09 -2.45
CA LEU A 177 -16.42 11.96 -3.25
C LEU A 177 -16.37 13.40 -2.71
N GLN A 178 -17.48 13.94 -2.20
CA GLN A 178 -17.52 15.28 -1.61
C GLN A 178 -16.71 15.35 -0.30
N ARG A 179 -16.83 14.34 0.55
CA ARG A 179 -16.03 14.24 1.78
C ARG A 179 -14.54 14.16 1.45
N SER A 180 -14.16 13.35 0.47
CA SER A 180 -12.77 13.26 -0.02
C SER A 180 -12.25 14.61 -0.51
N LEU A 181 -13.02 15.33 -1.34
CA LEU A 181 -12.66 16.66 -1.82
C LEU A 181 -12.48 17.67 -0.70
N SER A 182 -13.33 17.65 0.32
CA SER A 182 -13.21 18.54 1.49
C SER A 182 -11.88 18.31 2.22
N LEU A 183 -11.56 17.03 2.52
CA LEU A 183 -10.30 16.68 3.18
C LEU A 183 -9.08 17.10 2.36
N PHE A 184 -9.04 16.82 1.06
CA PHE A 184 -7.91 17.23 0.23
C PHE A 184 -7.78 18.73 0.07
N ARG A 185 -8.89 19.48 0.11
CA ARG A 185 -8.88 20.95 0.12
C ARG A 185 -8.26 21.48 1.41
N GLU A 186 -8.68 20.98 2.56
CA GLU A 186 -8.15 21.36 3.87
C GLU A 186 -6.65 21.03 4.00
N LEU A 187 -6.20 19.93 3.39
CA LEU A 187 -4.79 19.51 3.37
C LEU A 187 -3.95 20.20 2.29
N GLY A 188 -4.55 21.02 1.42
CA GLY A 188 -3.85 21.63 0.29
C GLY A 188 -3.36 20.62 -0.76
N ALA A 189 -3.94 19.41 -0.83
CA ALA A 189 -3.52 18.32 -1.71
C ALA A 189 -4.06 18.51 -3.15
N VAL A 190 -3.60 19.54 -3.85
CA VAL A 190 -4.12 19.98 -5.15
C VAL A 190 -4.16 18.87 -6.20
N GLY A 191 -3.14 18.00 -6.26
CA GLY A 191 -3.09 16.87 -7.20
C GLY A 191 -4.24 15.89 -6.97
N ARG A 192 -4.45 15.48 -5.70
CA ARG A 192 -5.55 14.58 -5.31
C ARG A 192 -6.93 15.20 -5.52
N MET A 193 -7.08 16.49 -5.25
CA MET A 193 -8.32 17.23 -5.54
C MET A 193 -8.72 17.11 -7.02
N LYS A 194 -7.77 17.29 -7.95
CA LYS A 194 -8.05 17.17 -9.39
C LYS A 194 -8.49 15.76 -9.77
N GLU A 195 -7.85 14.73 -9.22
CA GLU A 195 -8.22 13.33 -9.44
C GLU A 195 -9.68 13.09 -9.04
N VAL A 196 -10.05 13.47 -7.81
CA VAL A 196 -11.42 13.29 -7.29
C VAL A 196 -12.43 14.15 -8.04
N GLN A 197 -12.08 15.38 -8.47
CA GLN A 197 -12.95 16.20 -9.30
C GLN A 197 -13.30 15.53 -10.62
N ASN A 198 -12.36 14.79 -11.23
CA ASN A 198 -12.62 14.01 -12.43
C ASN A 198 -13.60 12.85 -12.14
N SER A 199 -13.48 12.19 -10.99
CA SER A 199 -14.42 11.14 -10.56
C SER A 199 -15.81 11.71 -10.30
N VAL A 200 -15.93 12.88 -9.67
CA VAL A 200 -17.21 13.59 -9.50
C VAL A 200 -17.83 13.93 -10.86
N HIS A 201 -17.05 14.45 -11.80
CA HIS A 201 -17.53 14.78 -13.14
C HIS A 201 -18.08 13.54 -13.86
N ARG A 202 -17.36 12.42 -13.82
CA ARG A 202 -17.83 11.14 -14.36
C ARG A 202 -19.15 10.67 -13.71
N ALA A 203 -19.23 10.74 -12.39
CA ALA A 203 -20.42 10.35 -11.63
C ALA A 203 -21.66 11.22 -11.97
N VAL A 204 -21.47 12.52 -12.24
CA VAL A 204 -22.55 13.44 -12.65
C VAL A 204 -22.99 13.14 -14.07
N MET A 205 -22.07 12.88 -14.99
CA MET A 205 -22.37 12.64 -16.42
C MET A 205 -22.90 11.24 -16.71
N GLY A 206 -22.99 10.35 -15.70
CA GLY A 206 -23.51 8.99 -15.86
C GLY A 206 -22.60 8.06 -16.68
N ARG A 207 -21.31 8.33 -16.69
CA ARG A 207 -20.29 7.54 -17.40
C ARG A 207 -19.43 6.76 -16.43
#